data_000c59ca29a7c318eb746aa664ada5a5
#
_entry.id   000c59ca29a7c318eb746aa664ada5a5
#
_cell.length_a   1.000
_cell.length_b   1.000
_cell.length_c   1.000
_cell.angle_alpha   90.00
_cell.angle_beta   90.00
_cell.angle_gamma   90.00
#
_symmetry.space_group_name_H-M   'P 1'
#
loop_
_entity.id
_entity.type
_entity.pdbx_description
1 polymer ?
#
loop_
_entity_poly.entity_id
_entity_poly.type
_entity_poly.pdbx_seq_one_letter_code
_entity_poly.pdbx_strand_id
1 'polypeptide(L)'
;MSEEKLVNEFELNEEKEPVTDIKKYLIFSSNNKLFGVDTGYVETILTETTITYVPMLPGHIRGVINMRGLIVPIIDFRLLLGQGMSDSQCVVVLKEDDTYVGILVDDVDEMEDVGRKDILPVPFQGNQALHNLVSGMCSLPDGIGTMLVLDCHFLFNQQ
;
A
#
# COMPACT_ATOMS: atom_id res chain seq x y z
N MET A 1 -22.73 -30.81 -30.61
CA MET A 1 -23.15 -29.43 -30.32
C MET A 1 -23.05 -29.07 -28.85
N SER A 2 -23.62 -29.85 -27.96
CA SER A 2 -23.50 -29.61 -26.51
C SER A 2 -22.07 -29.78 -26.00
N GLU A 3 -21.28 -30.64 -26.63
CA GLU A 3 -19.88 -30.86 -26.24
C GLU A 3 -19.00 -29.66 -26.53
N GLU A 4 -19.22 -28.98 -27.65
CA GLU A 4 -18.47 -27.77 -28.00
C GLU A 4 -18.76 -26.61 -27.04
N LYS A 5 -20.01 -26.48 -26.60
CA LYS A 5 -20.41 -25.49 -25.63
C LYS A 5 -19.74 -25.74 -24.28
N LEU A 6 -19.69 -26.97 -23.83
CA LEU A 6 -19.07 -27.31 -22.55
C LEU A 6 -17.57 -27.04 -22.55
N VAL A 7 -16.90 -27.36 -23.65
CA VAL A 7 -15.47 -27.11 -23.79
C VAL A 7 -15.17 -25.62 -23.78
N ASN A 8 -15.97 -24.82 -24.49
CA ASN A 8 -15.78 -23.37 -24.52
C ASN A 8 -16.02 -22.71 -23.16
N GLU A 9 -17.04 -23.14 -22.44
CA GLU A 9 -17.29 -22.62 -21.09
C GLU A 9 -16.17 -22.97 -20.12
N PHE A 10 -15.65 -24.18 -20.23
CA PHE A 10 -14.54 -24.64 -19.41
C PHE A 10 -13.28 -23.86 -19.69
N GLU A 11 -12.93 -23.61 -20.94
CA GLU A 11 -11.77 -22.84 -21.34
C GLU A 11 -11.88 -21.37 -20.87
N LEU A 12 -13.05 -20.77 -21.00
CA LEU A 12 -13.28 -19.39 -20.55
C LEU A 12 -13.10 -19.24 -19.03
N ASN A 13 -13.53 -20.22 -18.27
CA ASN A 13 -13.38 -20.19 -16.82
C ASN A 13 -11.92 -20.30 -16.42
N GLU A 14 -11.14 -21.13 -17.08
CA GLU A 14 -9.73 -21.28 -16.81
C GLU A 14 -8.94 -20.01 -17.15
N GLU A 15 -9.29 -19.35 -18.24
CA GLU A 15 -8.63 -18.12 -18.65
C GLU A 15 -8.96 -16.93 -17.72
N LYS A 16 -10.19 -16.88 -17.19
CA LYS A 16 -10.62 -15.78 -16.35
C LYS A 16 -9.99 -15.77 -14.95
N GLU A 17 -9.83 -16.94 -14.34
CA GLU A 17 -9.33 -17.03 -12.98
C GLU A 17 -7.92 -16.48 -12.80
N PRO A 18 -6.93 -16.82 -13.65
CA PRO A 18 -5.57 -16.27 -13.47
C PRO A 18 -5.48 -14.78 -13.67
N VAL A 19 -6.29 -14.20 -14.56
CA VAL A 19 -6.27 -12.77 -14.87
C VAL A 19 -6.87 -11.93 -13.74
N THR A 20 -7.95 -12.42 -13.10
CA THR A 20 -8.65 -11.70 -12.05
C THR A 20 -7.93 -11.75 -10.71
N ASP A 21 -7.02 -12.71 -10.53
CA ASP A 21 -6.34 -12.93 -9.25
C ASP A 21 -4.98 -12.24 -9.15
N ILE A 22 -4.57 -11.50 -10.16
CA ILE A 22 -3.28 -10.80 -10.15
C ILE A 22 -3.52 -9.31 -10.00
N LYS A 23 -2.85 -8.70 -9.03
CA LYS A 23 -2.86 -7.26 -8.81
C LYS A 23 -1.45 -6.72 -8.83
N LYS A 24 -1.31 -5.46 -9.21
CA LYS A 24 -0.05 -4.76 -9.21
C LYS A 24 0.10 -3.98 -7.91
N TYR A 25 1.25 -4.15 -7.27
CA TYR A 25 1.59 -3.47 -6.03
C TYR A 25 2.78 -2.55 -6.23
N LEU A 26 2.70 -1.35 -5.66
CA LEU A 26 3.86 -0.46 -5.56
C LEU A 26 4.60 -0.83 -4.28
N ILE A 27 5.89 -1.14 -4.42
CA ILE A 27 6.72 -1.52 -3.30
C ILE A 27 7.44 -0.30 -2.76
N PHE A 28 7.37 -0.09 -1.46
CA PHE A 28 8.14 0.94 -0.79
C PHE A 28 8.79 0.36 0.46
N SER A 29 9.80 1.07 0.96
CA SER A 29 10.49 0.66 2.17
C SER A 29 10.27 1.67 3.30
N SER A 30 10.23 1.16 4.49
CA SER A 30 10.23 1.96 5.71
C SER A 30 10.91 1.16 6.80
N ASN A 31 11.95 1.75 7.39
CA ASN A 31 12.74 1.14 8.45
C ASN A 31 13.23 -0.27 8.08
N ASN A 32 13.78 -0.40 6.86
CA ASN A 32 14.34 -1.64 6.30
C ASN A 32 13.32 -2.77 6.09
N LYS A 33 12.04 -2.47 6.10
CA LYS A 33 10.98 -3.42 5.77
C LYS A 33 10.34 -3.03 4.44
N LEU A 34 9.91 -4.02 3.67
CA LEU A 34 9.23 -3.80 2.41
C LEU A 34 7.72 -3.89 2.61
N PHE A 35 7.04 -2.90 2.05
CA PHE A 35 5.59 -2.84 2.07
C PHE A 35 5.08 -2.73 0.64
N GLY A 36 3.88 -3.23 0.41
CA GLY A 36 3.24 -3.12 -0.89
C GLY A 36 1.88 -2.51 -0.78
N VAL A 37 1.59 -1.54 -1.63
CA VAL A 37 0.28 -0.93 -1.72
C VAL A 37 -0.31 -1.21 -3.09
N ASP A 38 -1.58 -1.61 -3.12
CA ASP A 38 -2.31 -1.83 -4.36
C ASP A 38 -2.28 -0.55 -5.19
N THR A 39 -1.79 -0.64 -6.43
CA THR A 39 -1.66 0.54 -7.30
C THR A 39 -2.98 1.20 -7.63
N GLY A 40 -4.10 0.49 -7.44
CA GLY A 40 -5.42 1.09 -7.58
C GLY A 40 -5.68 2.24 -6.61
N TYR A 41 -4.96 2.30 -5.50
CA TYR A 41 -5.05 3.39 -4.53
C TYR A 41 -4.03 4.50 -4.77
N VAL A 42 -3.01 4.27 -5.58
CA VAL A 42 -1.92 5.24 -5.75
C VAL A 42 -2.33 6.34 -6.71
N GLU A 43 -2.36 7.57 -6.22
CA GLU A 43 -2.63 8.76 -7.06
C GLU A 43 -1.35 9.31 -7.65
N THR A 44 -0.33 9.49 -6.83
CA THR A 44 0.97 10.00 -7.29
C THR A 44 2.05 9.74 -6.24
N ILE A 45 3.30 9.91 -6.66
CA ILE A 45 4.47 9.80 -5.79
C ILE A 45 5.22 11.13 -5.86
N LEU A 46 5.52 11.71 -4.72
CA LEU A 46 6.23 12.98 -4.60
C LEU A 46 7.56 12.74 -3.89
N THR A 47 8.67 13.06 -4.54
CA THR A 47 10.00 12.74 -4.02
C THR A 47 10.65 13.88 -3.26
N GLU A 48 10.22 15.12 -3.53
CA GLU A 48 10.76 16.30 -2.85
C GLU A 48 9.60 17.23 -2.50
N THR A 49 8.94 16.92 -1.40
CA THR A 49 7.73 17.63 -1.01
C THR A 49 7.95 18.40 0.29
N THR A 50 7.48 19.63 0.32
CA THR A 50 7.44 20.42 1.53
C THR A 50 6.16 20.17 2.28
N ILE A 51 6.27 19.66 3.50
CA ILE A 51 5.13 19.35 4.35
C ILE A 51 4.94 20.54 5.31
N THR A 52 3.75 21.11 5.30
CA THR A 52 3.42 22.22 6.19
C THR A 52 2.90 21.66 7.51
N TYR A 53 3.58 21.99 8.58
CA TYR A 53 3.15 21.59 9.92
C TYR A 53 1.86 22.30 10.31
N VAL A 54 0.91 21.53 10.86
CA VAL A 54 -0.34 22.06 11.41
C VAL A 54 -0.44 21.63 12.86
N PRO A 55 -0.59 22.57 13.81
CA PRO A 55 -0.68 22.20 15.22
C PRO A 55 -1.94 21.42 15.55
N MET A 56 -1.89 20.64 16.62
CA MET A 56 -3.02 19.90 17.18
C MET A 56 -3.56 18.76 16.31
N LEU A 57 -2.73 18.25 15.39
CA LEU A 57 -3.05 17.01 14.67
C LEU A 57 -2.61 15.78 15.48
N PRO A 58 -3.22 14.60 15.21
CA PRO A 58 -2.74 13.37 15.82
C PRO A 58 -1.25 13.15 15.60
N GLY A 59 -0.57 12.48 16.55
CA GLY A 59 0.88 12.37 16.55
C GLY A 59 1.50 11.71 15.32
N HIS A 60 0.75 10.84 14.63
CA HIS A 60 1.24 10.18 13.42
C HIS A 60 1.08 11.04 12.16
N ILE A 61 0.35 12.14 12.23
CA ILE A 61 0.20 13.06 11.10
C ILE A 61 1.29 14.12 11.18
N ARG A 62 2.15 14.15 10.16
CA ARG A 62 3.30 15.06 10.08
C ARG A 62 2.90 16.48 9.74
N GLY A 63 1.80 16.64 9.03
CA GLY A 63 1.33 17.92 8.52
C GLY A 63 0.50 17.71 7.28
N VAL A 64 0.47 18.70 6.41
CA VAL A 64 -0.31 18.67 5.18
C VAL A 64 0.53 19.15 3.99
N ILE A 65 0.13 18.72 2.79
CA ILE A 65 0.63 19.28 1.55
C ILE A 65 -0.54 19.88 0.78
N ASN A 66 -0.23 20.86 -0.07
CA ASN A 66 -1.20 21.39 -1.03
C ASN A 66 -0.91 20.74 -2.38
N MET A 67 -1.84 19.94 -2.86
CA MET A 67 -1.74 19.27 -4.13
C MET A 67 -2.83 19.79 -5.05
N ARG A 68 -2.48 20.74 -5.92
CA ARG A 68 -3.42 21.34 -6.87
C ARG A 68 -4.67 21.92 -6.21
N GLY A 69 -4.50 22.61 -5.10
CA GLY A 69 -5.60 23.18 -4.34
C GLY A 69 -6.27 22.25 -3.33
N LEU A 70 -5.89 20.98 -3.32
CA LEU A 70 -6.35 20.01 -2.33
C LEU A 70 -5.38 19.96 -1.16
N ILE A 71 -5.92 20.00 0.04
CA ILE A 71 -5.12 19.83 1.26
C ILE A 71 -5.11 18.36 1.60
N VAL A 72 -3.92 17.75 1.57
CA VAL A 72 -3.74 16.32 1.78
C VAL A 72 -2.98 16.10 3.08
N PRO A 73 -3.56 15.40 4.07
CA PRO A 73 -2.85 15.06 5.30
C PRO A 73 -1.75 14.04 5.02
N ILE A 74 -0.62 14.20 5.69
CA ILE A 74 0.54 13.33 5.51
C ILE A 74 0.78 12.54 6.79
N ILE A 75 0.62 11.22 6.68
CA ILE A 75 0.92 10.28 7.76
C ILE A 75 2.40 9.92 7.68
N ASP A 76 3.12 10.11 8.78
CA ASP A 76 4.49 9.61 8.88
C ASP A 76 4.41 8.12 9.20
N PHE A 77 4.83 7.28 8.24
CA PHE A 77 4.70 5.84 8.36
C PHE A 77 5.48 5.28 9.55
N ARG A 78 6.66 5.84 9.83
CA ARG A 78 7.46 5.43 10.98
C ARG A 78 6.79 5.77 12.31
N LEU A 79 6.19 6.96 12.41
CA LEU A 79 5.45 7.37 13.60
C LEU A 79 4.23 6.48 13.82
N LEU A 80 3.55 6.12 12.74
CA LEU A 80 2.39 5.22 12.82
C LEU A 80 2.77 3.85 13.38
N LEU A 81 3.99 3.40 13.11
CA LEU A 81 4.53 2.14 13.62
C LEU A 81 5.17 2.26 15.02
N GLY A 82 5.11 3.44 15.64
CA GLY A 82 5.71 3.66 16.95
C GLY A 82 7.22 3.87 16.91
N GLN A 83 7.76 4.21 15.75
CA GLN A 83 9.19 4.47 15.55
C GLN A 83 9.46 5.97 15.58
N GLY A 84 10.73 6.36 15.46
CA GLY A 84 11.10 7.76 15.41
C GLY A 84 10.67 8.43 14.11
N MET A 85 10.66 9.78 14.11
CA MET A 85 10.30 10.57 12.93
C MET A 85 11.17 10.22 11.73
N SER A 86 10.56 10.24 10.54
CA SER A 86 11.27 10.05 9.28
C SER A 86 11.97 11.34 8.84
N ASP A 87 13.18 11.20 8.29
CA ASP A 87 13.89 12.29 7.62
C ASP A 87 13.59 12.34 6.12
N SER A 88 12.78 11.41 5.64
CA SER A 88 12.45 11.28 4.23
C SER A 88 11.57 12.44 3.75
N GLN A 89 11.65 12.72 2.45
CA GLN A 89 10.74 13.63 1.76
C GLN A 89 9.90 12.90 0.71
N CYS A 90 9.91 11.57 0.74
CA CYS A 90 9.19 10.75 -0.23
C CYS A 90 7.77 10.47 0.28
N VAL A 91 6.79 10.93 -0.49
CA VAL A 91 5.38 10.77 -0.13
C VAL A 91 4.66 9.99 -1.22
N VAL A 92 3.97 8.94 -0.82
CA VAL A 92 3.04 8.22 -1.69
C VAL A 92 1.63 8.74 -1.39
N VAL A 93 1.01 9.38 -2.37
CA VAL A 93 -0.34 9.92 -2.21
C VAL A 93 -1.34 8.86 -2.63
N LEU A 94 -2.22 8.50 -1.71
CA LEU A 94 -3.27 7.51 -1.92
C LEU A 94 -4.62 8.18 -2.01
N LYS A 95 -5.51 7.57 -2.79
CA LYS A 95 -6.87 8.06 -2.97
C LYS A 95 -7.86 6.91 -2.84
N GLU A 96 -8.93 7.13 -2.10
CA GLU A 96 -10.09 6.25 -2.05
C GLU A 96 -11.32 7.13 -2.17
N ASP A 97 -12.11 6.93 -3.23
CA ASP A 97 -13.24 7.81 -3.59
C ASP A 97 -12.77 9.25 -3.71
N ASP A 98 -13.28 10.17 -2.91
CA ASP A 98 -12.85 11.57 -2.91
C ASP A 98 -11.88 11.92 -1.78
N THR A 99 -11.39 10.92 -1.07
CA THR A 99 -10.51 11.11 0.07
C THR A 99 -9.06 10.85 -0.33
N TYR A 100 -8.17 11.78 0.04
CA TYR A 100 -6.74 11.69 -0.21
C TYR A 100 -5.98 11.59 1.10
N VAL A 101 -4.94 10.77 1.11
CA VAL A 101 -3.98 10.71 2.22
C VAL A 101 -2.60 10.46 1.64
N GLY A 102 -1.59 11.13 2.17
CA GLY A 102 -0.21 10.86 1.81
C GLY A 102 0.47 10.06 2.90
N ILE A 103 1.33 9.14 2.51
CA ILE A 103 2.19 8.44 3.45
C ILE A 103 3.64 8.80 3.19
N LEU A 104 4.33 9.22 4.25
CA LEU A 104 5.74 9.54 4.21
C LEU A 104 6.53 8.26 4.45
N VAL A 105 7.30 7.83 3.46
CA VAL A 105 8.03 6.57 3.48
C VAL A 105 9.52 6.84 3.24
N ASP A 106 10.36 5.84 3.48
CA ASP A 106 11.81 6.02 3.30
C ASP A 106 12.18 6.05 1.82
N ASP A 107 11.68 5.12 1.04
CA ASP A 107 11.98 5.04 -0.37
C ASP A 107 10.89 4.26 -1.11
N VAL A 108 10.79 4.51 -2.42
CA VAL A 108 9.85 3.81 -3.29
C VAL A 108 10.65 2.99 -4.28
N ASP A 109 10.33 1.71 -4.37
CA ASP A 109 10.96 0.80 -5.28
C ASP A 109 10.10 0.54 -6.53
N GLU A 110 10.15 -0.65 -7.05
CA GLU A 110 9.46 -1.03 -8.27
C GLU A 110 8.02 -1.47 -8.00
N MET A 111 7.28 -1.68 -9.07
CA MET A 111 5.96 -2.31 -9.01
C MET A 111 6.11 -3.79 -9.29
N GLU A 112 5.32 -4.61 -8.60
CA GLU A 112 5.32 -6.05 -8.80
C GLU A 112 3.90 -6.57 -8.96
N ASP A 113 3.74 -7.52 -9.87
CA ASP A 113 2.48 -8.26 -10.02
C ASP A 113 2.46 -9.39 -9.01
N VAL A 114 1.40 -9.45 -8.22
CA VAL A 114 1.27 -10.43 -7.15
C VAL A 114 -0.07 -11.15 -7.28
N GLY A 115 -0.02 -12.47 -7.26
CA GLY A 115 -1.22 -13.30 -7.25
C GLY A 115 -1.87 -13.28 -5.87
N ARG A 116 -3.18 -13.18 -5.84
CA ARG A 116 -3.93 -13.18 -4.59
C ARG A 116 -3.63 -14.40 -3.72
N LYS A 117 -3.44 -15.56 -4.35
CA LYS A 117 -3.14 -16.81 -3.65
C LYS A 117 -1.74 -16.81 -3.01
N ASP A 118 -0.85 -15.91 -3.44
CA ASP A 118 0.50 -15.81 -2.91
C ASP A 118 0.57 -14.90 -1.68
N ILE A 119 -0.53 -14.23 -1.34
CA ILE A 119 -0.63 -13.39 -0.15
C ILE A 119 -1.10 -14.27 1.00
N LEU A 120 -0.24 -14.39 2.01
CA LEU A 120 -0.46 -15.25 3.16
C LEU A 120 -0.87 -14.45 4.39
N PRO A 121 -1.55 -15.07 5.37
CA PRO A 121 -1.85 -14.40 6.62
C PRO A 121 -0.58 -13.97 7.36
N VAL A 122 -0.68 -12.90 8.12
CA VAL A 122 0.43 -12.34 8.88
C VAL A 122 0.55 -13.08 10.21
N PRO A 123 1.71 -13.67 10.51
CA PRO A 123 1.90 -14.41 11.76
C PRO A 123 2.32 -13.53 12.93
N PHE A 124 2.23 -12.22 12.82
CA PHE A 124 2.70 -11.31 13.87
C PHE A 124 1.87 -11.42 15.14
N GLN A 125 2.57 -11.50 16.25
CA GLN A 125 1.98 -11.42 17.57
C GLN A 125 2.75 -10.37 18.36
N GLY A 126 2.04 -9.55 19.11
CA GLY A 126 2.67 -8.58 19.99
C GLY A 126 2.89 -7.19 19.43
N ASN A 127 2.88 -7.00 18.12
CA ASN A 127 2.96 -5.65 17.52
C ASN A 127 1.61 -5.30 16.90
N GLN A 128 0.74 -4.71 17.71
CA GLN A 128 -0.62 -4.39 17.29
C GLN A 128 -0.67 -3.34 16.19
N ALA A 129 0.22 -2.34 16.24
CA ALA A 129 0.26 -1.29 15.23
C ALA A 129 0.58 -1.86 13.83
N LEU A 130 1.59 -2.71 13.75
CA LEU A 130 1.96 -3.37 12.50
C LEU A 130 0.87 -4.34 12.05
N HIS A 131 0.26 -5.06 12.97
CA HIS A 131 -0.80 -6.02 12.66
C HIS A 131 -2.02 -5.33 12.06
N ASN A 132 -2.40 -4.16 12.57
CA ASN A 132 -3.53 -3.38 12.04
C ASN A 132 -3.24 -2.80 10.66
N LEU A 133 -1.98 -2.44 10.41
CA LEU A 133 -1.57 -1.76 9.18
C LEU A 133 -1.38 -2.72 8.01
N VAL A 134 -1.18 -4.01 8.28
CA VAL A 134 -0.81 -5.02 7.29
C VAL A 134 -1.91 -6.07 7.19
N SER A 135 -2.39 -6.32 5.97
CA SER A 135 -3.46 -7.31 5.73
C SER A 135 -2.93 -8.68 5.31
N GLY A 136 -1.65 -8.77 4.95
CA GLY A 136 -1.06 -10.02 4.52
C GLY A 136 0.43 -9.86 4.23
N MET A 137 1.06 -10.94 3.79
CA MET A 137 2.48 -10.93 3.43
C MET A 137 2.69 -11.79 2.18
N CYS A 138 3.72 -11.45 1.43
CA CYS A 138 4.05 -12.15 0.19
C CYS A 138 5.56 -12.17 -0.02
N SER A 139 6.10 -13.33 -0.38
CA SER A 139 7.50 -13.43 -0.78
C SER A 139 7.68 -12.88 -2.18
N LEU A 140 8.63 -12.00 -2.36
CA LEU A 140 8.94 -11.41 -3.65
C LEU A 140 9.94 -12.28 -4.40
N PRO A 141 9.91 -12.27 -5.76
CA PRO A 141 10.82 -13.07 -6.55
C PRO A 141 12.27 -12.60 -6.43
N ASP A 142 13.19 -13.46 -6.86
CA ASP A 142 14.63 -13.16 -6.98
C ASP A 142 15.32 -12.79 -5.65
N GLY A 143 14.79 -13.28 -4.53
CA GLY A 143 15.42 -13.05 -3.23
C GLY A 143 15.33 -11.61 -2.73
N ILE A 144 14.43 -10.82 -3.29
CA ILE A 144 14.25 -9.41 -2.89
C ILE A 144 13.80 -9.32 -1.42
N GLY A 145 12.96 -10.25 -0.97
CA GLY A 145 12.51 -10.30 0.41
C GLY A 145 11.01 -10.55 0.53
N THR A 146 10.49 -10.24 1.69
CA THR A 146 9.06 -10.39 1.99
C THR A 146 8.40 -9.02 2.00
N MET A 147 7.33 -8.90 1.22
CA MET A 147 6.51 -7.69 1.15
C MET A 147 5.33 -7.83 2.13
N LEU A 148 5.12 -6.80 2.93
CA LEU A 148 3.95 -6.70 3.80
C LEU A 148 2.88 -5.90 3.06
N VAL A 149 1.69 -6.49 2.90
CA VAL A 149 0.60 -5.87 2.14
C VAL A 149 -0.12 -4.86 3.02
N LEU A 150 -0.14 -3.61 2.56
CA LEU A 150 -0.70 -2.50 3.31
C LEU A 150 -2.23 -2.55 3.31
N ASP A 151 -2.82 -2.34 4.47
CA ASP A 151 -4.27 -2.18 4.60
C ASP A 151 -4.64 -0.71 4.41
N CYS A 152 -5.09 -0.36 3.21
CA CYS A 152 -5.42 1.03 2.88
C CYS A 152 -6.62 1.55 3.65
N HIS A 153 -7.60 0.71 3.95
CA HIS A 153 -8.75 1.14 4.75
C HIS A 153 -8.33 1.62 6.14
N PHE A 154 -7.39 0.92 6.74
CA PHE A 154 -6.85 1.34 8.03
C PHE A 154 -6.20 2.71 7.93
N LEU A 155 -5.43 2.96 6.87
CA LEU A 155 -4.77 4.24 6.65
C LEU A 155 -5.76 5.39 6.48
N PHE A 156 -6.80 5.20 5.68
CA PHE A 156 -7.79 6.24 5.46
C PHE A 156 -8.57 6.60 6.72
N ASN A 157 -8.63 5.70 7.68
CA ASN A 157 -9.28 5.94 8.97
C ASN A 157 -8.37 6.60 10.01
N GLN A 158 -7.10 6.86 9.69
CA GLN A 158 -6.13 7.46 10.62
C GLN A 158 -5.99 8.98 10.49
N GLN A 159 -6.67 9.60 9.54
CA GLN A 159 -6.58 11.03 9.33
C GLN A 159 -7.55 11.84 10.21
#